data_1c999dcccdb52c3436842e8a8d0857ee
#
_entry.id   1c999dcccdb52c3436842e8a8d0857ee
#
_cell.length_a   1.000
_cell.length_b   1.000
_cell.length_c   1.000
_cell.angle_alpha   90.00
_cell.angle_beta   90.00
_cell.angle_gamma   90.00
#
_symmetry.space_group_name_H-M   'P 1'
#
loop_
_entity.id
_entity.type
_entity.pdbx_description
1 polymer ?
#
loop_
_entity_poly.entity_id
_entity_poly.type
_entity_poly.pdbx_seq_one_letter_code
_entity_poly.pdbx_strand_id
1 'polypeptide(L)'
;MEQKVTAGTIFGGIGGALFGAKRAGFDLAFNVEPRAFFNSTTFKHNFPGVPYYRSLERTPSTRETLLIGSPNCKQFSNLGTKRRDRGRLHEYGLDKFDYFKFLRYVLKAKPESFILENVPNVLKTFWFEGNALRFSGSSDPVLVMEDYNIQTIKLNAFDFGVPQNRRRVFIIGCKSFIPNFDLETLLRTSYDYTHQRWDIGKTVETAFANIKGKPNQIRPRHTQKRIEGFKKLQFGESYYGTQNNKRLHPDKPSGVVASHCSRFVHPYESRVLTVRECARLMGFPDHFIFHGTETGQLDQVGKSIVPQVSTALCYYIKHQLEECI
;
A
#
# COMPACT_ATOMS: atom_id res chain seq x y z
N MET A 1 -18.26 26.84 11.03
CA MET A 1 -17.87 26.22 9.76
C MET A 1 -17.01 25.03 10.10
N GLU A 2 -17.43 23.82 9.77
CA GLU A 2 -16.65 22.61 9.97
C GLU A 2 -15.31 22.73 9.23
N GLN A 3 -14.21 22.57 9.95
CA GLN A 3 -12.88 22.66 9.35
C GLN A 3 -12.71 21.48 8.40
N LYS A 4 -12.59 21.74 7.08
CA LYS A 4 -12.38 20.71 6.07
C LYS A 4 -11.05 20.00 6.30
N VAL A 5 -11.10 18.71 6.58
CA VAL A 5 -9.90 17.87 6.67
C VAL A 5 -9.51 17.39 5.26
N THR A 6 -8.24 17.59 4.89
CA THR A 6 -7.72 17.28 3.56
C THR A 6 -6.64 16.22 3.62
N ALA A 7 -6.54 15.39 2.58
CA ALA A 7 -5.48 14.39 2.45
C ALA A 7 -4.77 14.48 1.10
N GLY A 8 -3.43 14.50 1.15
CA GLY A 8 -2.56 14.40 -0.02
C GLY A 8 -1.67 13.15 0.04
N THR A 9 -1.14 12.73 -1.12
CA THR A 9 -0.19 11.62 -1.15
C THR A 9 1.09 11.94 -1.91
N ILE A 10 2.20 11.43 -1.37
CA ILE A 10 3.53 11.44 -1.99
C ILE A 10 3.96 9.99 -2.22
N PHE A 11 4.36 9.67 -3.45
CA PHE A 11 4.57 8.29 -3.90
C PHE A 11 3.28 7.46 -3.79
N GLY A 12 2.13 8.10 -4.06
CA GLY A 12 0.81 7.53 -3.82
C GLY A 12 0.36 6.49 -4.85
N GLY A 13 1.15 6.24 -5.89
CA GLY A 13 0.84 5.25 -6.93
C GLY A 13 -0.46 5.56 -7.64
N ILE A 14 -1.32 4.57 -7.68
CA ILE A 14 -2.66 4.65 -8.30
C ILE A 14 -3.74 5.19 -7.34
N GLY A 15 -3.36 5.58 -6.12
CA GLY A 15 -4.30 6.17 -5.16
C GLY A 15 -4.96 5.19 -4.18
N GLY A 16 -4.37 4.00 -3.93
CA GLY A 16 -4.93 3.08 -2.93
C GLY A 16 -5.03 3.70 -1.52
N ALA A 17 -4.04 4.53 -1.14
CA ALA A 17 -4.09 5.29 0.10
C ALA A 17 -5.18 6.38 0.08
N LEU A 18 -5.29 7.14 -1.01
CA LEU A 18 -6.34 8.17 -1.16
C LEU A 18 -7.73 7.57 -1.21
N PHE A 19 -7.87 6.35 -1.73
CA PHE A 19 -9.16 5.65 -1.67
C PHE A 19 -9.59 5.42 -0.21
N GLY A 20 -8.65 5.02 0.65
CA GLY A 20 -8.91 4.90 2.08
C GLY A 20 -9.22 6.24 2.75
N ALA A 21 -8.46 7.29 2.46
CA ALA A 21 -8.69 8.64 2.98
C ALA A 21 -10.07 9.19 2.55
N LYS A 22 -10.46 9.02 1.27
CA LYS A 22 -11.79 9.41 0.79
C LYS A 22 -12.91 8.71 1.59
N ARG A 23 -12.76 7.41 1.84
CA ARG A 23 -13.74 6.66 2.64
C ARG A 23 -13.80 7.13 4.09
N ALA A 24 -12.68 7.54 4.66
CA ALA A 24 -12.63 8.13 5.98
C ALA A 24 -13.17 9.57 6.02
N GLY A 25 -13.63 10.12 4.89
CA GLY A 25 -14.25 11.43 4.82
C GLY A 25 -13.28 12.60 4.71
N PHE A 26 -12.05 12.36 4.20
CA PHE A 26 -11.13 13.42 3.83
C PHE A 26 -11.46 13.95 2.42
N ASP A 27 -11.38 15.26 2.24
CA ASP A 27 -11.29 15.87 0.91
C ASP A 27 -9.91 15.58 0.30
N LEU A 28 -9.89 15.15 -0.97
CA LEU A 28 -8.64 14.75 -1.62
C LEU A 28 -7.94 15.95 -2.24
N ALA A 29 -6.74 16.29 -1.76
CA ALA A 29 -5.98 17.45 -2.20
C ALA A 29 -5.14 17.16 -3.46
N PHE A 30 -4.32 16.13 -3.45
CA PHE A 30 -3.46 15.77 -4.58
C PHE A 30 -2.85 14.37 -4.47
N ASN A 31 -2.29 13.90 -5.59
CA ASN A 31 -1.39 12.75 -5.64
C ASN A 31 -0.10 13.08 -6.37
N VAL A 32 1.03 12.78 -5.75
CA VAL A 32 2.34 12.88 -6.40
C VAL A 32 2.89 11.48 -6.64
N GLU A 33 3.19 11.14 -7.89
CA GLU A 33 3.78 9.86 -8.27
C GLU A 33 4.81 10.05 -9.40
N PRO A 34 6.10 10.19 -9.05
CA PRO A 34 7.16 10.40 -10.04
C PRO A 34 7.52 9.16 -10.85
N ARG A 35 7.18 7.96 -10.37
CA ARG A 35 7.56 6.69 -11.01
C ARG A 35 6.78 6.48 -12.31
N ALA A 36 7.50 6.37 -13.43
CA ALA A 36 6.91 6.32 -14.77
C ALA A 36 6.01 5.10 -15.03
N PHE A 37 6.24 3.98 -14.32
CA PHE A 37 5.46 2.76 -14.50
C PHE A 37 4.03 2.83 -13.91
N PHE A 38 3.73 3.81 -13.05
CA PHE A 38 2.35 4.06 -12.64
C PHE A 38 1.62 4.84 -13.72
N ASN A 39 0.54 4.27 -14.21
CA ASN A 39 -0.28 4.90 -15.23
C ASN A 39 -1.19 5.97 -14.59
N SER A 40 -0.94 7.24 -14.92
CA SER A 40 -1.76 8.36 -14.45
C SER A 40 -3.23 8.23 -14.90
N THR A 41 -3.51 7.50 -15.98
CA THR A 41 -4.89 7.25 -16.44
C THR A 41 -5.67 6.43 -15.42
N THR A 42 -5.04 5.43 -14.77
CA THR A 42 -5.67 4.70 -13.67
C THR A 42 -6.08 5.64 -12.54
N PHE A 43 -5.17 6.53 -12.12
CA PHE A 43 -5.47 7.48 -11.06
C PHE A 43 -6.60 8.45 -11.46
N LYS A 44 -6.46 9.10 -12.61
CA LYS A 44 -7.43 10.10 -13.11
C LYS A 44 -8.82 9.52 -13.32
N HIS A 45 -8.92 8.25 -13.73
CA HIS A 45 -10.19 7.56 -13.90
C HIS A 45 -10.92 7.38 -12.55
N ASN A 46 -10.20 6.94 -11.51
CA ASN A 46 -10.80 6.62 -10.21
C ASN A 46 -10.94 7.86 -9.29
N PHE A 47 -10.21 8.94 -9.58
CA PHE A 47 -10.20 10.19 -8.81
C PHE A 47 -10.34 11.40 -9.75
N PRO A 48 -11.48 11.54 -10.45
CA PRO A 48 -11.70 12.68 -11.32
C PRO A 48 -11.63 13.99 -10.53
N GLY A 49 -10.94 14.98 -11.10
CA GLY A 49 -10.78 16.29 -10.47
C GLY A 49 -9.65 16.39 -9.42
N VAL A 50 -9.09 15.28 -8.95
CA VAL A 50 -7.96 15.33 -8.00
C VAL A 50 -6.66 15.59 -8.76
N PRO A 51 -5.88 16.63 -8.40
CA PRO A 51 -4.59 16.96 -9.01
C PRO A 51 -3.60 15.79 -8.95
N TYR A 52 -2.89 15.56 -10.06
CA TYR A 52 -1.86 14.52 -10.18
C TYR A 52 -0.56 15.12 -10.68
N TYR A 53 0.50 14.93 -9.90
CA TYR A 53 1.84 15.50 -10.21
C TYR A 53 2.85 14.38 -10.44
N ARG A 54 3.76 14.59 -11.38
CA ARG A 54 4.87 13.68 -11.71
C ARG A 54 6.19 14.07 -11.04
N SER A 55 6.20 15.14 -10.26
CA SER A 55 7.40 15.64 -9.59
C SER A 55 7.05 16.20 -8.23
N LEU A 56 7.93 15.97 -7.25
CA LEU A 56 7.83 16.56 -5.91
C LEU A 56 7.98 18.08 -5.94
N GLU A 57 8.75 18.60 -6.89
CA GLU A 57 9.01 20.05 -7.02
C GLU A 57 7.76 20.82 -7.48
N ARG A 58 6.85 20.13 -8.18
CA ARG A 58 5.57 20.69 -8.66
C ARG A 58 4.41 20.48 -7.68
N THR A 59 4.69 19.90 -6.52
CA THR A 59 3.66 19.71 -5.50
C THR A 59 3.26 21.07 -4.94
N PRO A 60 1.96 21.35 -4.79
CA PRO A 60 1.53 22.60 -4.18
C PRO A 60 2.07 22.70 -2.74
N SER A 61 2.38 23.90 -2.31
CA SER A 61 2.82 24.19 -0.93
C SER A 61 1.62 24.36 0.01
N THR A 62 0.57 23.62 -0.21
CA THR A 62 -0.64 23.64 0.60
C THR A 62 -0.44 22.80 1.87
N ARG A 63 -1.03 23.25 2.97
CA ARG A 63 -0.96 22.59 4.27
C ARG A 63 -2.13 21.61 4.39
N GLU A 64 -1.88 20.35 4.01
CA GLU A 64 -2.87 19.28 4.17
C GLU A 64 -2.99 18.91 5.65
N THR A 65 -4.19 18.42 6.02
CA THR A 65 -4.40 17.84 7.36
C THR A 65 -3.64 16.53 7.49
N LEU A 66 -3.71 15.67 6.45
CA LEU A 66 -3.05 14.37 6.41
C LEU A 66 -2.19 14.21 5.16
N LEU A 67 -0.95 13.78 5.32
CA LEU A 67 -0.05 13.41 4.24
C LEU A 67 0.30 11.92 4.31
N ILE A 68 0.07 11.17 3.22
CA ILE A 68 0.36 9.74 3.17
C ILE A 68 1.46 9.47 2.15
N GLY A 69 2.47 8.66 2.53
CA GLY A 69 3.57 8.26 1.67
C GLY A 69 3.77 6.76 1.59
N SER A 70 4.02 6.27 0.36
CA SER A 70 4.45 4.89 0.11
C SER A 70 5.69 4.87 -0.80
N PRO A 71 6.85 5.26 -0.25
CA PRO A 71 8.10 5.31 -1.00
C PRO A 71 8.57 3.92 -1.42
N ASN A 72 9.50 3.87 -2.38
CA ASN A 72 9.98 2.63 -2.97
C ASN A 72 10.58 1.67 -1.93
N CYS A 73 10.02 0.47 -1.85
CA CYS A 73 10.44 -0.58 -0.90
C CYS A 73 11.44 -1.60 -1.48
N LYS A 74 11.84 -1.49 -2.77
CA LYS A 74 12.70 -2.52 -3.42
C LYS A 74 14.00 -2.76 -2.67
N GLN A 75 14.59 -1.73 -2.09
CA GLN A 75 15.85 -1.80 -1.34
C GLN A 75 15.70 -2.55 0.00
N PHE A 76 14.49 -2.64 0.55
CA PHE A 76 14.18 -3.24 1.84
C PHE A 76 13.43 -4.57 1.73
N SER A 77 12.87 -4.92 0.56
CA SER A 77 12.08 -6.13 0.41
C SER A 77 12.95 -7.38 0.30
N ASN A 78 12.48 -8.52 0.86
CA ASN A 78 13.15 -9.83 0.70
C ASN A 78 13.13 -10.32 -0.77
N LEU A 79 12.26 -9.77 -1.60
CA LEU A 79 12.10 -10.07 -3.02
C LEU A 79 12.95 -9.15 -3.91
N GLY A 80 13.52 -8.11 -3.34
CA GLY A 80 14.39 -7.16 -4.03
C GLY A 80 15.86 -7.60 -3.95
N THR A 81 16.57 -7.36 -5.04
CA THR A 81 17.95 -7.65 -5.36
C THR A 81 18.94 -7.77 -4.20
N LYS A 82 19.77 -8.80 -4.37
CA LYS A 82 21.10 -9.12 -3.80
C LYS A 82 21.50 -8.41 -2.50
N ARG A 83 21.69 -9.24 -1.47
CA ARG A 83 22.31 -8.94 -0.16
C ARG A 83 23.54 -8.01 -0.20
N ARG A 84 24.19 -7.87 -1.36
CA ARG A 84 25.41 -7.06 -1.57
C ARG A 84 25.17 -5.54 -1.49
N ASP A 85 23.97 -5.05 -1.82
CA ASP A 85 23.72 -3.60 -1.87
C ASP A 85 23.37 -2.99 -0.51
N ARG A 86 23.03 -3.80 0.50
CA ARG A 86 22.67 -3.29 1.84
C ARG A 86 23.86 -2.67 2.59
N GLY A 87 25.07 -3.16 2.37
CA GLY A 87 26.29 -2.60 2.97
C GLY A 87 26.77 -1.29 2.34
N ARG A 88 26.27 -0.94 1.16
CA ARG A 88 26.66 0.28 0.43
C ARG A 88 25.68 1.45 0.57
N LEU A 89 24.67 1.31 1.43
CA LEU A 89 23.69 2.38 1.66
C LEU A 89 24.37 3.67 2.17
N HIS A 90 25.52 3.55 2.86
CA HIS A 90 26.34 4.68 3.30
C HIS A 90 26.97 5.47 2.16
N GLU A 91 27.31 4.80 1.05
CA GLU A 91 28.00 5.42 -0.09
C GLU A 91 27.08 6.25 -1.00
N TYR A 92 25.77 6.02 -0.93
CA TYR A 92 24.79 6.61 -1.87
C TYR A 92 24.17 7.93 -1.43
N GLY A 93 24.40 8.38 -0.21
CA GLY A 93 23.74 9.57 0.37
C GLY A 93 22.23 9.36 0.63
N LEU A 94 21.76 9.84 1.78
CA LEU A 94 20.38 9.65 2.23
C LEU A 94 19.34 10.24 1.27
N ASP A 95 19.69 11.28 0.53
CA ASP A 95 18.81 12.00 -0.40
C ASP A 95 18.35 11.19 -1.61
N LYS A 96 19.01 10.07 -1.90
CA LYS A 96 18.61 9.17 -2.98
C LYS A 96 17.44 8.26 -2.59
N PHE A 97 17.11 8.18 -1.29
CA PHE A 97 15.99 7.36 -0.83
C PHE A 97 14.69 8.13 -0.88
N ASP A 98 13.70 7.59 -1.57
CA ASP A 98 12.34 8.15 -1.58
C ASP A 98 11.76 8.24 -0.16
N TYR A 99 12.20 7.38 0.76
CA TYR A 99 11.90 7.42 2.19
C TYR A 99 12.26 8.77 2.82
N PHE A 100 13.50 9.24 2.60
CA PHE A 100 13.96 10.55 3.09
C PHE A 100 13.31 11.72 2.37
N LYS A 101 13.08 11.59 1.06
CA LYS A 101 12.36 12.63 0.30
C LYS A 101 10.96 12.85 0.86
N PHE A 102 10.27 11.79 1.26
CA PHE A 102 8.97 11.91 1.92
C PHE A 102 9.08 12.66 3.25
N LEU A 103 9.97 12.24 4.15
CA LEU A 103 10.13 12.88 5.47
C LEU A 103 10.56 14.34 5.37
N ARG A 104 11.45 14.68 4.43
CA ARG A 104 11.80 16.08 4.14
C ARG A 104 10.63 16.89 3.63
N TYR A 105 9.77 16.26 2.82
CA TYR A 105 8.55 16.93 2.40
C TYR A 105 7.61 17.17 3.58
N VAL A 106 7.46 16.22 4.50
CA VAL A 106 6.69 16.39 5.74
C VAL A 106 7.21 17.56 6.55
N LEU A 107 8.53 17.67 6.75
CA LEU A 107 9.13 18.79 7.47
C LEU A 107 8.90 20.15 6.80
N LYS A 108 8.84 20.19 5.47
CA LYS A 108 8.55 21.40 4.68
C LYS A 108 7.08 21.78 4.70
N ALA A 109 6.19 20.80 4.45
CA ALA A 109 4.74 21.01 4.32
C ALA A 109 4.05 21.14 5.68
N LYS A 110 4.64 20.56 6.73
CA LYS A 110 4.14 20.58 8.11
C LYS A 110 2.66 20.19 8.25
N PRO A 111 2.20 19.02 7.66
CA PRO A 111 0.83 18.56 7.86
C PRO A 111 0.52 18.35 9.34
N GLU A 112 -0.74 18.29 9.74
CA GLU A 112 -1.11 17.96 11.12
C GLU A 112 -0.77 16.51 11.46
N SER A 113 -0.91 15.61 10.47
CA SER A 113 -0.53 14.20 10.61
C SER A 113 0.10 13.67 9.34
N PHE A 114 0.94 12.66 9.47
CA PHE A 114 1.44 11.90 8.32
C PHE A 114 1.43 10.39 8.56
N ILE A 115 1.32 9.62 7.48
CA ILE A 115 1.47 8.17 7.44
C ILE A 115 2.56 7.83 6.42
N LEU A 116 3.58 7.09 6.84
CA LEU A 116 4.61 6.53 5.96
C LEU A 116 4.52 5.00 5.97
N GLU A 117 4.16 4.42 4.84
CA GLU A 117 4.05 2.97 4.66
C GLU A 117 5.30 2.36 4.05
N ASN A 118 5.72 1.20 4.55
CA ASN A 118 6.77 0.40 3.90
C ASN A 118 6.70 -1.08 4.30
N VAL A 119 7.63 -1.88 3.76
CA VAL A 119 7.82 -3.29 4.17
C VAL A 119 8.50 -3.38 5.54
N PRO A 120 8.19 -4.40 6.38
CA PRO A 120 8.75 -4.52 7.73
C PRO A 120 10.28 -4.50 7.81
N ASN A 121 10.95 -4.94 6.75
CA ASN A 121 12.43 -4.94 6.71
C ASN A 121 13.06 -3.55 6.67
N VAL A 122 12.29 -2.47 6.40
CA VAL A 122 12.80 -1.10 6.49
C VAL A 122 13.34 -0.81 7.89
N LEU A 123 12.69 -1.38 8.92
CA LEU A 123 13.09 -1.20 10.32
C LEU A 123 14.46 -1.79 10.67
N LYS A 124 15.03 -2.63 9.81
CA LYS A 124 16.43 -3.09 9.96
C LYS A 124 17.45 -2.05 9.50
N THR A 125 16.98 -1.03 8.80
CA THR A 125 17.82 0.04 8.24
C THR A 125 17.48 1.38 8.86
N PHE A 126 16.18 1.69 8.99
CA PHE A 126 15.67 2.94 9.54
C PHE A 126 14.61 2.65 10.59
N TRP A 127 14.71 3.28 11.76
CA TRP A 127 13.69 3.22 12.80
C TRP A 127 13.61 4.54 13.55
N PHE A 128 12.48 4.81 14.13
CA PHE A 128 12.29 5.95 15.02
C PHE A 128 12.52 5.54 16.47
N GLU A 129 13.25 6.38 17.19
CA GLU A 129 13.39 6.37 18.66
C GLU A 129 12.84 7.70 19.15
N GLY A 130 11.63 7.67 19.73
CA GLY A 130 10.86 8.90 19.92
C GLY A 130 10.57 9.59 18.56
N ASN A 131 10.94 10.85 18.44
CA ASN A 131 10.84 11.62 17.19
C ASN A 131 12.14 11.65 16.36
N ALA A 132 13.19 10.95 16.80
CA ALA A 132 14.48 10.89 16.13
C ALA A 132 14.56 9.67 15.21
N LEU A 133 14.82 9.89 13.93
CA LEU A 133 15.09 8.83 12.95
C LEU A 133 16.52 8.34 13.09
N ARG A 134 16.67 7.07 13.39
CA ARG A 134 17.94 6.35 13.44
C ARG A 134 18.20 5.58 12.15
N PHE A 135 19.46 5.39 11.85
CA PHE A 135 19.95 4.60 10.70
C PHE A 135 20.99 3.58 11.14
N SER A 136 20.88 2.34 10.65
CA SER A 136 21.83 1.29 10.96
C SER A 136 23.22 1.66 10.41
N GLY A 137 24.17 1.93 11.30
CA GLY A 137 25.52 2.35 10.96
C GLY A 137 25.81 3.83 11.22
N SER A 138 24.91 4.56 11.87
CA SER A 138 25.16 5.88 12.43
C SER A 138 24.92 5.86 13.93
N SER A 139 25.81 6.48 14.71
CA SER A 139 25.64 6.73 16.15
C SER A 139 24.59 7.80 16.40
N ASP A 140 24.49 8.77 15.47
CA ASP A 140 23.65 9.94 15.62
C ASP A 140 22.32 9.81 14.83
N PRO A 141 21.27 10.48 15.27
CA PRO A 141 20.04 10.61 14.48
C PRO A 141 20.34 11.26 13.13
N VAL A 142 19.72 10.74 12.08
CA VAL A 142 19.87 11.30 10.71
C VAL A 142 18.78 12.32 10.38
N LEU A 143 17.74 12.38 11.20
CA LEU A 143 16.65 13.36 11.10
C LEU A 143 15.92 13.42 12.44
N VAL A 144 15.46 14.61 12.85
CA VAL A 144 14.58 14.80 14.00
C VAL A 144 13.28 15.49 13.55
N MET A 145 12.15 14.95 14.01
CA MET A 145 10.81 15.41 13.66
C MET A 145 10.19 16.12 14.89
N GLU A 146 10.77 17.24 15.32
CA GLU A 146 10.48 17.93 16.59
C GLU A 146 9.00 18.21 16.82
N ASP A 147 8.28 18.57 15.76
CA ASP A 147 6.85 18.92 15.83
C ASP A 147 5.92 17.69 15.94
N TYR A 148 6.45 16.45 15.93
CA TYR A 148 5.61 15.24 15.80
C TYR A 148 5.83 14.24 16.94
N ASN A 149 4.71 13.77 17.49
CA ASN A 149 4.64 12.51 18.24
C ASN A 149 4.58 11.35 17.25
N ILE A 150 5.51 10.40 17.31
CA ILE A 150 5.67 9.35 16.31
C ILE A 150 5.40 7.97 16.91
N GLN A 151 4.59 7.18 16.22
CA GLN A 151 4.41 5.76 16.50
C GLN A 151 4.71 4.92 15.27
N THR A 152 5.36 3.77 15.50
CA THR A 152 5.58 2.73 14.48
C THR A 152 4.73 1.52 14.79
N ILE A 153 3.88 1.10 13.85
CA ILE A 153 3.00 -0.07 13.99
C ILE A 153 3.18 -1.02 12.80
N LYS A 154 3.06 -2.33 13.07
CA LYS A 154 3.04 -3.38 12.04
C LYS A 154 1.64 -3.93 11.92
N LEU A 155 1.05 -3.85 10.73
CA LEU A 155 -0.30 -4.33 10.45
C LEU A 155 -0.29 -5.41 9.37
N ASN A 156 -1.23 -6.35 9.46
CA ASN A 156 -1.48 -7.35 8.42
C ASN A 156 -2.82 -7.06 7.74
N ALA A 157 -2.85 -6.94 6.44
CA ALA A 157 -4.08 -6.68 5.68
C ALA A 157 -5.19 -7.72 5.96
N PHE A 158 -4.81 -8.95 6.30
CA PHE A 158 -5.74 -10.01 6.68
C PHE A 158 -6.63 -9.64 7.88
N ASP A 159 -6.09 -8.91 8.84
CA ASP A 159 -6.82 -8.51 10.05
C ASP A 159 -7.95 -7.53 9.70
N PHE A 160 -7.81 -6.78 8.60
CA PHE A 160 -8.80 -5.82 8.08
C PHE A 160 -9.78 -6.42 7.05
N GLY A 161 -9.96 -7.75 7.03
CA GLY A 161 -10.91 -8.41 6.14
C GLY A 161 -10.43 -8.62 4.70
N VAL A 162 -9.13 -8.45 4.43
CA VAL A 162 -8.55 -8.66 3.09
C VAL A 162 -8.03 -10.09 2.99
N PRO A 163 -8.35 -10.87 1.94
CA PRO A 163 -7.95 -12.26 1.79
C PRO A 163 -6.46 -12.42 1.42
N GLN A 164 -5.58 -11.71 2.12
CA GLN A 164 -4.15 -11.70 1.86
C GLN A 164 -3.35 -11.51 3.14
N ASN A 165 -2.36 -12.38 3.36
CA ASN A 165 -1.34 -12.18 4.38
C ASN A 165 -0.29 -11.17 3.88
N ARG A 166 -0.55 -9.88 4.11
CA ARG A 166 0.32 -8.76 3.72
C ARG A 166 0.67 -7.90 4.92
N ARG A 167 1.84 -8.18 5.50
CA ARG A 167 2.37 -7.38 6.62
C ARG A 167 3.08 -6.14 6.10
N ARG A 168 2.74 -4.98 6.68
CA ARG A 168 3.39 -3.69 6.41
C ARG A 168 3.68 -2.97 7.71
N VAL A 169 4.65 -2.10 7.67
CA VAL A 169 4.94 -1.14 8.73
C VAL A 169 4.37 0.21 8.33
N PHE A 170 3.78 0.87 9.30
CA PHE A 170 3.30 2.24 9.21
C PHE A 170 3.99 3.06 10.28
N ILE A 171 4.58 4.16 9.86
CA ILE A 171 5.14 5.18 10.75
C ILE A 171 4.17 6.35 10.67
N ILE A 172 3.63 6.74 11.81
CA ILE A 172 2.57 7.72 11.92
C ILE A 172 3.06 8.82 12.84
N GLY A 173 3.02 10.06 12.36
CA GLY A 173 3.36 11.23 13.13
C GLY A 173 2.17 12.16 13.23
N CYS A 174 1.89 12.66 14.43
CA CYS A 174 0.80 13.58 14.75
C CYS A 174 1.33 14.73 15.60
N LYS A 175 0.86 15.95 15.35
CA LYS A 175 1.24 17.12 16.15
C LYS A 175 0.35 17.30 17.37
N SER A 176 -0.96 17.25 17.15
CA SER A 176 -1.97 17.63 18.14
C SER A 176 -2.23 16.56 19.19
N PHE A 177 -1.85 15.30 18.95
CA PHE A 177 -2.09 14.19 19.86
C PHE A 177 -0.94 13.18 19.83
N ILE A 178 -0.86 12.37 20.89
CA ILE A 178 0.07 11.23 20.96
C ILE A 178 -0.63 10.04 20.31
N PRO A 179 -0.10 9.53 19.17
CA PRO A 179 -0.73 8.40 18.51
C PRO A 179 -0.68 7.15 19.39
N ASN A 180 -1.83 6.51 19.55
CA ASN A 180 -1.97 5.23 20.26
C ASN A 180 -2.70 4.24 19.36
N PHE A 181 -2.04 3.88 18.27
CA PHE A 181 -2.55 2.91 17.31
C PHE A 181 -2.26 1.50 17.82
N ASP A 182 -3.28 0.79 18.22
CA ASP A 182 -3.27 -0.66 18.39
C ASP A 182 -4.28 -1.30 17.42
N LEU A 183 -4.15 -2.62 17.21
CA LEU A 183 -4.99 -3.31 16.25
C LEU A 183 -6.47 -3.29 16.64
N GLU A 184 -6.76 -3.48 17.91
CA GLU A 184 -8.14 -3.54 18.44
C GLU A 184 -8.85 -2.20 18.24
N THR A 185 -8.21 -1.11 18.63
CA THR A 185 -8.71 0.26 18.45
C THR A 185 -8.94 0.57 16.97
N LEU A 186 -8.00 0.23 16.09
CA LEU A 186 -8.15 0.44 14.66
C LEU A 186 -9.32 -0.36 14.07
N LEU A 187 -9.50 -1.62 14.48
CA LEU A 187 -10.60 -2.44 14.01
C LEU A 187 -11.95 -1.95 14.53
N ARG A 188 -12.04 -1.56 15.80
CA ARG A 188 -13.24 -1.00 16.39
C ARG A 188 -13.65 0.30 15.72
N THR A 189 -12.75 1.27 15.65
CA THR A 189 -12.99 2.57 15.03
C THR A 189 -13.42 2.44 13.56
N SER A 190 -12.77 1.55 12.80
CA SER A 190 -13.15 1.32 11.41
C SER A 190 -14.49 0.59 11.26
N TYR A 191 -14.89 -0.24 12.22
CA TYR A 191 -16.16 -0.95 12.21
C TYR A 191 -17.35 0.00 12.50
N ASP A 192 -17.22 0.84 13.52
CA ASP A 192 -18.28 1.76 13.94
C ASP A 192 -18.65 2.77 12.84
N TYR A 193 -17.67 3.18 12.03
CA TYR A 193 -17.87 4.15 10.97
C TYR A 193 -18.30 3.54 9.63
N THR A 194 -17.95 2.30 9.34
CA THR A 194 -18.14 1.80 7.98
C THR A 194 -19.44 1.07 7.77
N HIS A 195 -20.32 0.84 8.71
CA HIS A 195 -21.58 0.07 8.57
C HIS A 195 -21.69 -0.78 7.28
N GLN A 196 -20.76 -0.60 6.35
CA GLN A 196 -20.52 -1.33 5.13
C GLN A 196 -19.26 -2.18 5.29
N ARG A 197 -19.43 -3.34 5.88
CA ARG A 197 -18.42 -4.39 5.82
C ARG A 197 -17.94 -4.57 4.38
N TRP A 198 -16.68 -4.28 4.14
CA TRP A 198 -16.02 -4.80 2.96
C TRP A 198 -15.78 -6.30 3.16
N ASP A 199 -16.86 -7.04 3.16
CA ASP A 199 -16.76 -8.49 3.31
C ASP A 199 -16.44 -9.09 1.94
N ILE A 200 -15.21 -8.85 1.46
CA ILE A 200 -14.67 -9.66 0.35
C ILE A 200 -14.45 -11.09 0.86
N GLY A 201 -14.61 -11.30 2.18
CA GLY A 201 -14.29 -12.56 2.84
C GLY A 201 -12.78 -12.75 3.01
N LYS A 202 -12.39 -13.58 3.95
CA LYS A 202 -10.97 -13.80 4.30
C LYS A 202 -10.29 -14.91 3.49
N THR A 203 -10.94 -15.47 2.47
CA THR A 203 -10.43 -16.58 1.65
C THR A 203 -10.31 -16.20 0.18
N VAL A 204 -9.48 -16.93 -0.55
CA VAL A 204 -9.35 -16.77 -2.01
C VAL A 204 -10.68 -17.03 -2.71
N GLU A 205 -11.43 -18.04 -2.28
CA GLU A 205 -12.72 -18.40 -2.87
C GLU A 205 -13.75 -17.29 -2.72
N THR A 206 -13.89 -16.73 -1.53
CA THR A 206 -14.79 -15.60 -1.29
C THR A 206 -14.40 -14.37 -2.11
N ALA A 207 -13.09 -14.10 -2.26
CA ALA A 207 -12.61 -13.01 -3.11
C ALA A 207 -12.96 -13.22 -4.59
N PHE A 208 -13.04 -14.47 -5.06
CA PHE A 208 -13.31 -14.77 -6.47
C PHE A 208 -14.79 -15.05 -6.74
N ALA A 209 -15.64 -15.05 -5.73
CA ALA A 209 -17.08 -15.21 -5.90
C ALA A 209 -17.64 -14.08 -6.79
N ASN A 210 -18.54 -14.43 -7.72
CA ASN A 210 -19.24 -13.46 -8.60
C ASN A 210 -18.30 -12.52 -9.38
N ILE A 211 -17.08 -12.98 -9.73
CA ILE A 211 -16.09 -12.17 -10.43
C ILE A 211 -16.30 -12.10 -11.95
N LYS A 212 -17.09 -13.02 -12.51
CA LYS A 212 -17.38 -13.08 -13.96
C LYS A 212 -18.01 -11.77 -14.46
N GLY A 213 -17.51 -11.27 -15.58
CA GLY A 213 -18.01 -10.02 -16.19
C GLY A 213 -17.50 -8.73 -15.54
N LYS A 214 -16.68 -8.81 -14.49
CA LYS A 214 -16.08 -7.61 -13.88
C LYS A 214 -14.93 -7.05 -14.74
N PRO A 215 -14.61 -5.76 -14.66
CA PRO A 215 -13.50 -5.16 -15.40
C PRO A 215 -12.15 -5.78 -15.07
N ASN A 216 -11.18 -5.63 -15.97
CA ASN A 216 -9.78 -6.12 -15.83
C ASN A 216 -9.67 -7.66 -15.68
N GLN A 217 -10.54 -8.40 -16.39
CA GLN A 217 -10.65 -9.87 -16.37
C GLN A 217 -9.99 -10.54 -17.59
N ILE A 218 -9.04 -9.90 -18.26
CA ILE A 218 -8.33 -10.52 -19.38
C ILE A 218 -7.59 -11.76 -18.86
N ARG A 219 -7.89 -12.92 -19.44
CA ARG A 219 -7.27 -14.20 -19.05
C ARG A 219 -5.86 -14.29 -19.63
N PRO A 220 -4.81 -14.50 -18.80
CA PRO A 220 -3.46 -14.68 -19.28
C PRO A 220 -3.33 -15.92 -20.17
N ARG A 221 -2.58 -15.80 -21.28
CA ARG A 221 -2.25 -16.93 -22.17
C ARG A 221 -0.98 -17.61 -21.69
N HIS A 222 -0.95 -18.94 -21.78
CA HIS A 222 0.19 -19.76 -21.41
C HIS A 222 0.53 -20.76 -22.50
N THR A 223 1.78 -21.19 -22.56
CA THR A 223 2.19 -22.33 -23.41
C THR A 223 1.56 -23.62 -22.90
N GLN A 224 1.34 -24.60 -23.79
CA GLN A 224 0.76 -25.91 -23.43
C GLN A 224 1.56 -26.58 -22.31
N LYS A 225 2.91 -26.56 -22.39
CA LYS A 225 3.80 -27.09 -21.34
C LYS A 225 3.52 -26.50 -19.96
N ARG A 226 3.24 -25.16 -19.91
CA ARG A 226 2.95 -24.47 -18.64
C ARG A 226 1.57 -24.83 -18.10
N ILE A 227 0.58 -24.95 -18.99
CA ILE A 227 -0.79 -25.40 -18.62
C ILE A 227 -0.73 -26.79 -18.02
N GLU A 228 -0.03 -27.72 -18.64
CA GLU A 228 0.14 -29.10 -18.14
C GLU A 228 0.88 -29.14 -16.80
N GLY A 229 1.89 -28.29 -16.63
CA GLY A 229 2.55 -28.12 -15.34
C GLY A 229 1.63 -27.60 -14.26
N PHE A 230 0.77 -26.64 -14.58
CA PHE A 230 -0.22 -26.14 -13.63
C PHE A 230 -1.29 -27.18 -13.27
N LYS A 231 -1.74 -28.00 -14.23
CA LYS A 231 -2.72 -29.07 -13.96
C LYS A 231 -2.27 -30.06 -12.89
N LYS A 232 -0.97 -30.31 -12.77
CA LYS A 232 -0.39 -31.25 -11.79
C LYS A 232 -0.29 -30.69 -10.37
N LEU A 233 -0.43 -29.38 -10.17
CA LEU A 233 -0.27 -28.77 -8.86
C LEU A 233 -1.48 -29.04 -7.96
N GLN A 234 -1.22 -29.46 -6.74
CA GLN A 234 -2.19 -29.45 -5.65
C GLN A 234 -2.29 -28.04 -5.05
N PHE A 235 -3.30 -27.79 -4.22
CA PHE A 235 -3.44 -26.53 -3.50
C PHE A 235 -2.22 -26.24 -2.61
N GLY A 236 -1.63 -25.07 -2.77
CA GLY A 236 -0.44 -24.67 -2.03
C GLY A 236 0.88 -25.09 -2.63
N GLU A 237 0.89 -25.95 -3.65
CA GLU A 237 2.11 -26.37 -4.34
C GLU A 237 2.63 -25.32 -5.31
N SER A 238 3.93 -25.40 -5.58
CA SER A 238 4.63 -24.47 -6.46
C SER A 238 5.12 -25.17 -7.72
N TYR A 239 4.89 -24.54 -8.86
CA TYR A 239 5.50 -24.93 -10.14
C TYR A 239 6.88 -24.29 -10.25
N TYR A 240 7.91 -25.10 -10.25
CA TYR A 240 9.30 -24.66 -10.38
C TYR A 240 9.67 -24.53 -11.87
N GLY A 241 9.66 -23.31 -12.36
CA GLY A 241 10.04 -22.94 -13.70
C GLY A 241 10.80 -21.60 -13.67
N THR A 242 10.75 -20.85 -14.78
CA THR A 242 11.32 -19.49 -14.85
C THR A 242 10.71 -18.52 -13.84
N GLN A 243 9.50 -18.82 -13.36
CA GLN A 243 8.79 -18.10 -12.28
C GLN A 243 8.18 -19.15 -11.34
N ASN A 244 8.45 -19.05 -10.06
CA ASN A 244 7.85 -19.92 -9.05
C ASN A 244 6.38 -19.57 -8.89
N ASN A 245 5.50 -20.28 -9.58
CA ASN A 245 4.06 -20.07 -9.52
C ASN A 245 3.44 -21.02 -8.48
N LYS A 246 2.73 -20.48 -7.52
CA LYS A 246 2.06 -21.23 -6.45
C LYS A 246 0.56 -21.31 -6.71
N ARG A 247 -0.01 -22.52 -6.73
CA ARG A 247 -1.47 -22.69 -6.76
C ARG A 247 -2.08 -22.24 -5.44
N LEU A 248 -3.02 -21.33 -5.52
CA LEU A 248 -3.72 -20.85 -4.32
C LEU A 248 -4.62 -21.94 -3.74
N HIS A 249 -4.77 -21.92 -2.42
CA HIS A 249 -5.76 -22.72 -1.70
C HIS A 249 -7.05 -21.91 -1.61
N PRO A 250 -8.22 -22.45 -2.02
CA PRO A 250 -9.47 -21.71 -2.00
C PRO A 250 -9.86 -21.22 -0.60
N ASP A 251 -9.74 -22.04 0.42
CA ASP A 251 -10.20 -21.78 1.80
C ASP A 251 -9.19 -21.01 2.66
N LYS A 252 -8.09 -20.51 2.06
CA LYS A 252 -7.04 -19.78 2.77
C LYS A 252 -6.84 -18.40 2.17
N PRO A 253 -6.30 -17.43 2.95
CA PRO A 253 -5.83 -16.20 2.37
C PRO A 253 -4.63 -16.44 1.44
N SER A 254 -4.48 -15.58 0.44
CA SER A 254 -3.30 -15.59 -0.42
C SER A 254 -2.05 -15.14 0.33
N GLY A 255 -0.89 -15.47 -0.21
CA GLY A 255 0.36 -14.77 0.11
C GLY A 255 0.36 -13.36 -0.48
N VAL A 256 1.50 -12.65 -0.31
CA VAL A 256 1.64 -11.27 -0.78
C VAL A 256 1.46 -11.17 -2.29
N VAL A 257 0.44 -10.46 -2.72
CA VAL A 257 0.29 -9.96 -4.09
C VAL A 257 1.37 -8.89 -4.30
N ALA A 258 2.45 -9.27 -4.98
CA ALA A 258 3.57 -8.39 -5.29
C ALA A 258 3.45 -7.86 -6.74
N SER A 259 4.33 -6.92 -7.10
CA SER A 259 4.54 -6.61 -8.51
C SER A 259 4.87 -7.90 -9.27
N HIS A 260 4.37 -8.04 -10.48
CA HIS A 260 4.43 -9.28 -11.28
C HIS A 260 3.65 -10.44 -10.63
N CYS A 261 2.37 -10.21 -10.33
CA CYS A 261 1.44 -11.19 -9.72
C CYS A 261 1.27 -12.50 -10.50
N SER A 262 2.00 -12.70 -11.58
CA SER A 262 2.11 -13.97 -12.30
C SER A 262 2.64 -15.14 -11.43
N ARG A 263 2.79 -14.92 -10.12
CA ARG A 263 3.24 -15.93 -9.14
C ARG A 263 2.15 -16.83 -8.61
N PHE A 264 0.87 -16.45 -8.75
CA PHE A 264 -0.23 -17.26 -8.26
C PHE A 264 -0.97 -17.95 -9.40
N VAL A 265 -1.15 -19.25 -9.26
CA VAL A 265 -2.04 -20.05 -10.11
C VAL A 265 -3.42 -20.04 -9.47
N HIS A 266 -4.46 -19.87 -10.32
CA HIS A 266 -5.85 -19.92 -9.89
C HIS A 266 -6.17 -21.27 -9.22
N PRO A 267 -6.96 -21.32 -8.13
CA PRO A 267 -7.23 -22.56 -7.43
C PRO A 267 -7.81 -23.65 -8.35
N TYR A 268 -8.76 -23.31 -9.20
CA TYR A 268 -9.48 -24.28 -10.03
C TYR A 268 -9.10 -24.26 -11.52
N GLU A 269 -8.41 -23.25 -12.01
CA GLU A 269 -8.03 -23.12 -13.41
C GLU A 269 -6.50 -23.23 -13.58
N SER A 270 -6.06 -23.79 -14.73
CA SER A 270 -4.63 -23.97 -15.01
C SER A 270 -4.03 -22.72 -15.66
N ARG A 271 -4.15 -21.58 -14.99
CA ARG A 271 -3.64 -20.28 -15.40
C ARG A 271 -3.21 -19.46 -14.18
N VAL A 272 -2.41 -18.44 -14.41
CA VAL A 272 -2.18 -17.41 -13.39
C VAL A 272 -3.40 -16.50 -13.23
N LEU A 273 -3.41 -15.70 -12.17
CA LEU A 273 -4.51 -14.81 -11.84
C LEU A 273 -4.63 -13.67 -12.86
N THR A 274 -5.85 -13.21 -13.06
CA THR A 274 -6.16 -11.95 -13.77
C THR A 274 -5.86 -10.73 -12.91
N VAL A 275 -5.86 -9.56 -13.51
CA VAL A 275 -5.70 -8.29 -12.76
C VAL A 275 -6.80 -8.11 -11.72
N ARG A 276 -8.07 -8.40 -12.07
CA ARG A 276 -9.19 -8.26 -11.14
C ARG A 276 -9.11 -9.23 -9.96
N GLU A 277 -8.70 -10.46 -10.19
CA GLU A 277 -8.47 -11.42 -9.11
C GLU A 277 -7.39 -10.93 -8.14
N CYS A 278 -6.26 -10.45 -8.66
CA CYS A 278 -5.23 -9.81 -7.85
C CYS A 278 -5.72 -8.56 -7.12
N ALA A 279 -6.54 -7.72 -7.78
CA ALA A 279 -7.10 -6.52 -7.19
C ALA A 279 -8.04 -6.82 -6.02
N ARG A 280 -8.90 -7.83 -6.15
CA ARG A 280 -9.75 -8.29 -5.05
C ARG A 280 -8.97 -8.88 -3.87
N LEU A 281 -7.89 -9.64 -4.15
CA LEU A 281 -6.96 -10.09 -3.10
C LEU A 281 -6.25 -8.93 -2.40
N MET A 282 -6.13 -7.77 -3.04
CA MET A 282 -5.60 -6.53 -2.48
C MET A 282 -6.68 -5.62 -1.87
N GLY A 283 -7.94 -6.07 -1.86
CA GLY A 283 -9.05 -5.32 -1.29
C GLY A 283 -9.59 -4.19 -2.16
N PHE A 284 -9.24 -4.11 -3.43
CA PHE A 284 -9.83 -3.14 -4.34
C PHE A 284 -11.25 -3.55 -4.75
N PRO A 285 -12.22 -2.61 -4.75
CA PRO A 285 -13.57 -2.88 -5.22
C PRO A 285 -13.62 -3.01 -6.75
N ASP A 286 -14.67 -3.63 -7.27
CA ASP A 286 -14.80 -3.89 -8.69
C ASP A 286 -14.92 -2.63 -9.56
N HIS A 287 -15.44 -1.55 -9.00
CA HIS A 287 -15.55 -0.26 -9.70
C HIS A 287 -14.22 0.48 -9.80
N PHE A 288 -13.16 0.04 -9.09
CA PHE A 288 -11.82 0.59 -9.27
C PHE A 288 -11.19 0.01 -10.55
N ILE A 289 -11.00 0.85 -11.56
CA ILE A 289 -10.55 0.45 -12.90
C ILE A 289 -9.06 0.68 -13.08
N PHE A 290 -8.36 -0.34 -13.61
CA PHE A 290 -6.93 -0.27 -13.91
C PHE A 290 -6.72 -0.09 -15.41
N HIS A 291 -5.82 0.82 -15.79
CA HIS A 291 -5.46 1.13 -17.16
C HIS A 291 -4.00 0.80 -17.46
N GLY A 292 -3.68 0.60 -18.75
CA GLY A 292 -2.36 0.25 -19.23
C GLY A 292 -2.23 -1.22 -19.62
N THR A 293 -1.00 -1.68 -19.85
CA THR A 293 -0.71 -3.08 -20.15
C THR A 293 -1.06 -3.99 -18.97
N GLU A 294 -1.36 -5.26 -19.20
CA GLU A 294 -1.66 -6.24 -18.14
C GLU A 294 -0.56 -6.27 -17.07
N THR A 295 0.71 -6.33 -17.46
CA THR A 295 1.85 -6.30 -16.55
C THR A 295 1.89 -4.98 -15.75
N GLY A 296 1.62 -3.85 -16.41
CA GLY A 296 1.54 -2.55 -15.74
C GLY A 296 0.41 -2.48 -14.73
N GLN A 297 -0.77 -3.04 -15.04
CA GLN A 297 -1.90 -3.12 -14.12
C GLN A 297 -1.58 -4.01 -12.91
N LEU A 298 -0.95 -5.18 -13.10
CA LEU A 298 -0.50 -6.05 -12.02
C LEU A 298 0.52 -5.36 -11.10
N ASP A 299 1.44 -4.58 -11.69
CA ASP A 299 2.41 -3.78 -10.93
C ASP A 299 1.73 -2.69 -10.10
N GLN A 300 0.73 -2.03 -10.66
CA GLN A 300 -0.08 -1.04 -9.95
C GLN A 300 -0.79 -1.64 -8.74
N VAL A 301 -1.44 -2.79 -8.93
CA VAL A 301 -2.10 -3.54 -7.86
C VAL A 301 -1.11 -3.92 -6.76
N GLY A 302 -0.01 -4.60 -7.12
CA GLY A 302 0.92 -5.18 -6.13
C GLY A 302 1.72 -4.15 -5.32
N LYS A 303 1.90 -2.94 -5.87
CA LYS A 303 2.65 -1.84 -5.22
C LYS A 303 1.76 -0.85 -4.47
N SER A 304 0.46 -1.08 -4.44
CA SER A 304 -0.46 -0.19 -3.75
C SER A 304 -0.53 -0.44 -2.25
N ILE A 305 -0.91 0.60 -1.49
CA ILE A 305 -1.41 0.43 -0.13
C ILE A 305 -2.78 -0.24 -0.22
N VAL A 306 -3.05 -1.16 0.70
CA VAL A 306 -4.36 -1.83 0.83
C VAL A 306 -5.41 -0.81 1.28
N PRO A 307 -6.50 -0.62 0.52
CA PRO A 307 -7.51 0.38 0.82
C PRO A 307 -8.10 0.28 2.23
N GLN A 308 -8.40 -0.94 2.72
CA GLN A 308 -9.00 -1.16 4.04
C GLN A 308 -8.08 -0.73 5.18
N VAL A 309 -6.79 -1.06 5.09
CA VAL A 309 -5.82 -0.63 6.10
C VAL A 309 -5.69 0.90 6.11
N SER A 310 -5.62 1.50 4.91
CA SER A 310 -5.59 2.97 4.80
C SER A 310 -6.87 3.60 5.34
N THR A 311 -8.04 3.01 5.08
CA THR A 311 -9.32 3.50 5.63
C THR A 311 -9.27 3.53 7.16
N ALA A 312 -8.89 2.42 7.79
CA ALA A 312 -8.83 2.33 9.25
C ALA A 312 -7.88 3.37 9.87
N LEU A 313 -6.68 3.52 9.31
CA LEU A 313 -5.71 4.51 9.77
C LEU A 313 -6.21 5.95 9.61
N CYS A 314 -6.79 6.26 8.45
CA CYS A 314 -7.32 7.59 8.18
C CYS A 314 -8.52 7.91 9.08
N TYR A 315 -9.39 6.95 9.33
CA TYR A 315 -10.53 7.13 10.27
C TYR A 315 -10.04 7.46 11.67
N TYR A 316 -9.10 6.68 12.18
CA TYR A 316 -8.55 6.93 13.50
C TYR A 316 -7.96 8.35 13.61
N ILE A 317 -7.14 8.74 12.62
CA ILE A 317 -6.54 10.09 12.62
C ILE A 317 -7.62 11.17 12.57
N LYS A 318 -8.64 11.02 11.74
CA LYS A 318 -9.73 12.00 11.64
C LYS A 318 -10.46 12.15 12.96
N HIS A 319 -10.83 11.02 13.59
CA HIS A 319 -11.52 11.02 14.88
C HIS A 319 -10.70 11.72 15.97
N GLN A 320 -9.40 11.41 16.07
CA GLN A 320 -8.52 12.06 17.04
C GLN A 320 -8.35 13.56 16.78
N LEU A 321 -8.32 13.99 15.53
CA LEU A 321 -8.26 15.41 15.18
C LEU A 321 -9.56 16.14 15.55
N GLU A 322 -10.71 15.50 15.40
CA GLU A 322 -12.02 16.02 15.78
C GLU A 322 -12.19 16.14 17.31
N GLU A 323 -11.56 15.25 18.09
CA GLU A 323 -11.55 15.30 19.56
C GLU A 323 -10.61 16.38 20.12
N CYS A 324 -9.63 16.87 19.35
CA CYS A 324 -8.68 17.91 19.75
C CYS A 324 -9.16 19.35 19.47
N ILE A 325 -10.30 19.50 18.80
CA ILE A 325 -10.93 20.79 18.45
C ILE A 325 -12.05 21.09 19.44
#